data_d413af750d763ba5984637a9d492c617
#
_entry.id   d413af750d763ba5984637a9d492c617
#
_cell.length_a   1.000
_cell.length_b   1.000
_cell.length_c   1.000
_cell.angle_alpha   90.00
_cell.angle_beta   90.00
_cell.angle_gamma   90.00
#
_symmetry.space_group_name_H-M   'P 1'
#
loop_
_entity.id
_entity.type
_entity.pdbx_description
1 polymer ?
#
loop_
_entity_poly.entity_id
_entity_poly.type
_entity_poly.pdbx_seq_one_letter_code
_entity_poly.pdbx_strand_id
1 'polypeptide(L)'
;LGWDIGGAHIKLSTIKPNSFSFNIYKCNLWKSTDVLKKILHSVCRKYKRGFNVINIITMSGEMCDIFDSRNQGVKHILEIFKNINKENYVFSTKKPFFFKLSKKINPESISSANWFATAKFLETKVNNAIAVDVGSTTTDIIVIKKGVCINKNYSDFSRLQSSELIYMGILRTPIHAVTKEIYSGQKKFSIIPENFSNMSDVYRILSDIKPKIDYSENCDSKNKSYRNSLVRFSRIIGFDYHSKNERIVINLAKKIKLYQKNFLMQKITYTLQQHFQNKESVNIIGIGIGSFLIEEISKKIKMSYKDFNSFCQGGSKQLFLPSDIAPAYSISTLFKLRNE
;
A
#
# COMPACT_ATOMS: atom_id res chain seq x y z
N LEU A 1 12.84 9.74 -11.49
CA LEU A 1 12.67 8.74 -10.44
C LEU A 1 11.56 9.16 -9.50
N GLY A 2 10.45 8.42 -9.46
CA GLY A 2 9.36 8.62 -8.49
C GLY A 2 9.57 7.72 -7.27
N TRP A 3 9.66 8.32 -6.09
CA TRP A 3 9.92 7.64 -4.84
C TRP A 3 8.71 7.71 -3.91
N ASP A 4 8.23 6.57 -3.43
CA ASP A 4 7.31 6.47 -2.29
C ASP A 4 8.07 5.87 -1.10
N ILE A 5 8.37 6.71 -0.11
CA ILE A 5 9.15 6.35 1.07
C ILE A 5 8.21 5.89 2.17
N GLY A 6 7.94 4.58 2.20
CA GLY A 6 7.15 3.95 3.26
C GLY A 6 8.00 3.51 4.44
N GLY A 7 7.36 3.24 5.58
CA GLY A 7 8.06 2.81 6.80
C GLY A 7 8.74 1.44 6.68
N ALA A 8 8.17 0.52 5.90
CA ALA A 8 8.70 -0.84 5.73
C ALA A 8 9.37 -1.06 4.37
N HIS A 9 9.02 -0.27 3.37
CA HIS A 9 9.44 -0.45 1.98
C HIS A 9 9.58 0.89 1.28
N ILE A 10 10.57 0.98 0.40
CA ILE A 10 10.74 2.05 -0.55
C ILE A 10 10.26 1.54 -1.90
N LYS A 11 9.31 2.24 -2.53
CA LYS A 11 8.82 1.94 -3.86
C LYS A 11 9.40 2.95 -4.85
N LEU A 12 9.87 2.45 -5.98
CA LEU A 12 10.53 3.26 -6.99
C LEU A 12 9.93 3.03 -8.37
N SER A 13 9.46 4.10 -8.97
CA SER A 13 9.13 4.19 -10.39
C SER A 13 10.26 4.90 -11.14
N THR A 14 10.80 4.27 -12.16
CA THR A 14 11.79 4.89 -13.04
C THR A 14 11.19 5.08 -14.42
N ILE A 15 11.15 6.31 -14.88
CA ILE A 15 10.74 6.67 -16.24
C ILE A 15 11.95 7.15 -17.01
N LYS A 16 12.23 6.52 -18.15
CA LYS A 16 13.21 6.93 -19.15
C LYS A 16 12.49 7.25 -20.46
N PRO A 17 13.12 7.86 -21.45
CA PRO A 17 12.45 8.21 -22.72
C PRO A 17 11.63 7.06 -23.31
N ASN A 18 12.17 5.83 -23.32
CA ASN A 18 11.54 4.68 -23.99
C ASN A 18 11.31 3.47 -23.06
N SER A 19 11.39 3.65 -21.75
CA SER A 19 11.24 2.52 -20.82
C SER A 19 10.77 2.93 -19.44
N PHE A 20 10.07 1.99 -18.81
CA PHE A 20 9.62 2.07 -17.42
C PHE A 20 10.26 0.93 -16.63
N SER A 21 10.63 1.16 -15.38
CA SER A 21 10.99 0.09 -14.47
C SER A 21 10.50 0.35 -13.05
N PHE A 22 10.09 -0.72 -12.35
CA PHE A 22 9.43 -0.68 -11.07
C PHE A 22 10.19 -1.56 -10.08
N ASN A 23 10.47 -1.00 -8.91
CA ASN A 23 11.22 -1.70 -7.87
C ASN A 23 10.62 -1.44 -6.49
N ILE A 24 10.70 -2.45 -5.64
CA ILE A 24 10.38 -2.36 -4.22
C ILE A 24 11.61 -2.81 -3.44
N TYR A 25 12.09 -1.96 -2.54
CA TYR A 25 13.22 -2.24 -1.68
C TYR A 25 12.74 -2.40 -0.24
N LYS A 26 13.19 -3.44 0.44
CA LYS A 26 12.99 -3.58 1.88
C LYS A 26 13.76 -2.48 2.60
N CYS A 27 13.06 -1.73 3.44
CA CYS A 27 13.64 -0.66 4.25
C CYS A 27 12.89 -0.58 5.57
N ASN A 28 13.49 -1.15 6.61
CA ASN A 28 12.93 -1.05 7.96
C ASN A 28 13.28 0.32 8.54
N LEU A 29 12.58 1.36 8.05
CA LEU A 29 12.88 2.77 8.37
C LEU A 29 12.75 3.05 9.88
N TRP A 30 11.87 2.30 10.57
CA TRP A 30 11.73 2.38 12.03
C TRP A 30 12.97 1.94 12.83
N LYS A 31 13.93 1.24 12.19
CA LYS A 31 15.19 0.83 12.83
C LYS A 31 16.31 1.83 12.56
N SER A 32 16.45 2.29 11.31
CA SER A 32 17.50 3.22 10.88
C SER A 32 17.21 3.78 9.50
N THR A 33 17.66 5.01 9.24
CA THR A 33 17.63 5.63 7.91
C THR A 33 18.80 5.23 7.01
N ASP A 34 19.77 4.44 7.49
CA ASP A 34 20.98 4.11 6.72
C ASP A 34 20.67 3.24 5.50
N VAL A 35 19.67 2.35 5.62
CA VAL A 35 19.20 1.55 4.47
C VAL A 35 18.62 2.46 3.39
N LEU A 36 17.84 3.47 3.78
CA LEU A 36 17.31 4.49 2.85
C LEU A 36 18.46 5.21 2.14
N LYS A 37 19.46 5.71 2.88
CA LYS A 37 20.64 6.38 2.31
C LYS A 37 21.37 5.48 1.30
N LYS A 38 21.64 4.22 1.65
CA LYS A 38 22.32 3.24 0.78
C LYS A 38 21.54 3.00 -0.52
N ILE A 39 20.21 2.80 -0.44
CA ILE A 39 19.35 2.60 -1.60
C ILE A 39 19.39 3.83 -2.52
N LEU A 40 19.20 5.02 -1.98
CA LEU A 40 19.21 6.27 -2.73
C LEU A 40 20.55 6.50 -3.43
N HIS A 41 21.68 6.33 -2.72
CA HIS A 41 23.01 6.45 -3.31
C HIS A 41 23.21 5.46 -4.46
N SER A 42 22.89 4.19 -4.25
CA SER A 42 23.04 3.14 -5.26
C SER A 42 22.23 3.45 -6.53
N VAL A 43 20.95 3.79 -6.35
CA VAL A 43 20.04 4.07 -7.47
C VAL A 43 20.45 5.35 -8.21
N CYS A 44 20.66 6.45 -7.48
CA CYS A 44 21.06 7.72 -8.11
C CYS A 44 22.41 7.58 -8.85
N ARG A 45 23.40 6.89 -8.26
CA ARG A 45 24.68 6.64 -8.91
C ARG A 45 24.55 5.82 -10.20
N LYS A 46 23.68 4.79 -10.19
CA LYS A 46 23.39 3.96 -11.37
C LYS A 46 22.90 4.79 -12.55
N TYR A 47 21.97 5.71 -12.29
CA TYR A 47 21.34 6.49 -13.37
C TYR A 47 22.10 7.75 -13.75
N LYS A 48 22.87 8.39 -12.85
CA LYS A 48 23.69 9.58 -13.13
C LYS A 48 24.77 9.34 -14.21
N ARG A 49 25.16 8.09 -14.45
CA ARG A 49 26.17 7.74 -15.48
C ARG A 49 25.71 7.98 -16.91
N GLY A 50 24.42 8.22 -17.16
CA GLY A 50 23.88 8.42 -18.51
C GLY A 50 22.70 9.35 -18.60
N PHE A 51 22.23 9.91 -17.45
CA PHE A 51 21.02 10.73 -17.40
C PHE A 51 21.15 11.89 -16.40
N ASN A 52 20.46 12.98 -16.70
CA ASN A 52 20.17 13.98 -15.68
C ASN A 52 19.03 13.45 -14.78
N VAL A 53 19.35 13.12 -13.53
CA VAL A 53 18.43 12.46 -12.61
C VAL A 53 17.60 13.48 -11.86
N ILE A 54 16.28 13.40 -12.04
CA ILE A 54 15.30 14.15 -11.24
C ILE A 54 14.61 13.18 -10.28
N ASN A 55 14.62 13.48 -8.98
CA ASN A 55 13.86 12.75 -7.98
C ASN A 55 12.54 13.46 -7.67
N ILE A 56 11.45 12.71 -7.67
CA ILE A 56 10.13 13.14 -7.24
C ILE A 56 9.75 12.27 -6.03
N ILE A 57 9.38 12.90 -4.92
CA ILE A 57 9.29 12.25 -3.62
C ILE A 57 7.88 12.38 -3.08
N THR A 58 7.31 11.27 -2.64
CA THR A 58 6.18 11.20 -1.71
C THR A 58 6.53 10.24 -0.57
N MET A 59 5.79 10.27 0.52
CA MET A 59 6.11 9.45 1.69
C MET A 59 4.90 9.11 2.52
N SER A 60 5.06 8.07 3.34
CA SER A 60 4.23 7.67 4.49
C SER A 60 5.09 7.09 5.62
N GLY A 61 6.41 7.16 5.49
CA GLY A 61 7.38 6.65 6.47
C GLY A 61 7.81 7.66 7.52
N GLU A 62 7.35 8.89 7.45
CA GLU A 62 7.66 9.95 8.42
C GLU A 62 7.07 9.72 9.81
N MET A 63 6.15 8.75 9.94
CA MET A 63 5.57 8.33 11.22
C MET A 63 6.32 7.19 11.91
N CYS A 64 7.48 6.77 11.39
CA CYS A 64 8.24 5.70 12.02
C CYS A 64 8.76 6.10 13.39
N ASP A 65 8.84 5.12 14.29
CA ASP A 65 9.18 5.27 15.72
C ASP A 65 10.52 5.94 16.01
N ILE A 66 11.43 5.99 15.01
CA ILE A 66 12.71 6.73 15.14
C ILE A 66 12.55 8.26 15.09
N PHE A 67 11.35 8.76 14.81
CA PHE A 67 11.07 10.20 14.76
C PHE A 67 10.10 10.60 15.86
N ASP A 68 10.43 11.65 16.62
CA ASP A 68 9.56 12.17 17.69
C ASP A 68 8.28 12.83 17.15
N SER A 69 8.28 13.23 15.89
CA SER A 69 7.13 13.83 15.22
C SER A 69 7.17 13.64 13.71
N ARG A 70 6.00 13.70 13.07
CA ARG A 70 5.88 13.69 11.59
C ARG A 70 6.71 14.79 10.93
N ASN A 71 6.71 15.98 11.52
CA ASN A 71 7.47 17.12 11.00
C ASN A 71 8.97 16.83 11.01
N GLN A 72 9.48 16.19 12.06
CA GLN A 72 10.86 15.75 12.13
C GLN A 72 11.14 14.68 11.08
N GLY A 73 10.27 13.67 10.94
CA GLY A 73 10.40 12.61 9.96
C GLY A 73 10.44 13.15 8.52
N VAL A 74 9.51 14.04 8.16
CA VAL A 74 9.50 14.68 6.84
C VAL A 74 10.81 15.42 6.60
N LYS A 75 11.25 16.30 7.52
CA LYS A 75 12.49 17.06 7.37
C LYS A 75 13.70 16.15 7.21
N HIS A 76 13.81 15.11 8.04
CA HIS A 76 14.93 14.17 8.00
C HIS A 76 14.99 13.39 6.68
N ILE A 77 13.86 12.85 6.20
CA ILE A 77 13.80 12.14 4.92
C ILE A 77 14.21 13.07 3.77
N LEU A 78 13.68 14.30 3.73
CA LEU A 78 13.99 15.24 2.68
C LEU A 78 15.46 15.70 2.70
N GLU A 79 16.06 15.81 3.88
CA GLU A 79 17.48 16.15 4.01
C GLU A 79 18.40 15.09 3.43
N ILE A 80 18.05 13.79 3.57
CA ILE A 80 18.78 12.71 2.92
C ILE A 80 18.79 12.88 1.39
N PHE A 81 17.66 13.27 0.79
CA PHE A 81 17.58 13.52 -0.66
C PHE A 81 18.42 14.70 -1.10
N LYS A 82 18.42 15.82 -0.34
CA LYS A 82 19.24 17.01 -0.62
C LYS A 82 20.74 16.67 -0.73
N ASN A 83 21.22 15.81 0.16
CA ASN A 83 22.63 15.44 0.23
C ASN A 83 23.06 14.49 -0.90
N ILE A 84 22.12 13.86 -1.62
CA ILE A 84 22.43 12.87 -2.66
C ILE A 84 22.26 13.43 -4.07
N ASN A 85 21.28 14.30 -4.30
CA ASN A 85 21.03 14.88 -5.62
C ASN A 85 20.60 16.34 -5.50
N LYS A 86 20.85 17.16 -6.55
CA LYS A 86 20.45 18.57 -6.60
C LYS A 86 19.03 18.77 -7.13
N GLU A 87 18.59 17.94 -8.06
CA GLU A 87 17.28 18.00 -8.69
C GLU A 87 16.28 17.10 -7.95
N ASN A 88 15.72 17.64 -6.86
CA ASN A 88 14.70 16.96 -6.07
C ASN A 88 13.43 17.79 -5.99
N TYR A 89 12.30 17.12 -6.20
CA TYR A 89 10.95 17.68 -6.05
C TYR A 89 10.18 16.81 -5.05
N VAL A 90 9.31 17.45 -4.29
CA VAL A 90 8.43 16.77 -3.34
C VAL A 90 6.98 16.98 -3.72
N PHE A 91 6.19 15.94 -3.64
CA PHE A 91 4.75 15.99 -3.87
C PHE A 91 4.02 16.49 -2.62
N SER A 92 3.02 17.33 -2.82
CA SER A 92 2.24 17.98 -1.77
C SER A 92 0.74 17.83 -2.02
N THR A 93 -0.05 17.80 -0.96
CA THR A 93 -1.52 17.84 -1.02
C THR A 93 -2.05 19.24 -1.37
N LYS A 94 -1.22 20.28 -1.29
CA LYS A 94 -1.57 21.68 -1.62
C LYS A 94 -0.91 22.13 -2.93
N LYS A 95 -1.59 22.97 -3.71
CA LYS A 95 -1.03 23.56 -4.93
C LYS A 95 0.09 24.57 -4.62
N PRO A 96 1.14 24.64 -5.46
CA PRO A 96 1.43 23.74 -6.56
C PRO A 96 1.79 22.37 -6.01
N PHE A 97 1.33 21.27 -6.65
CA PHE A 97 1.51 19.91 -6.12
C PHE A 97 2.97 19.41 -6.09
N PHE A 98 3.85 20.07 -6.82
CA PHE A 98 5.28 19.74 -6.85
C PHE A 98 6.11 20.96 -6.48
N PHE A 99 6.90 20.83 -5.43
CA PHE A 99 7.84 21.85 -4.95
C PHE A 99 9.28 21.39 -5.13
N LYS A 100 10.15 22.28 -5.65
CA LYS A 100 11.59 22.03 -5.62
C LYS A 100 12.09 22.07 -4.18
N LEU A 101 12.94 21.13 -3.81
CA LEU A 101 13.38 20.92 -2.42
C LEU A 101 14.23 22.09 -1.84
N SER A 102 14.68 23.00 -2.70
CA SER A 102 15.37 24.23 -2.31
C SER A 102 14.46 25.30 -1.70
N LYS A 103 13.12 25.18 -1.87
CA LYS A 103 12.14 26.12 -1.32
C LYS A 103 11.73 25.73 0.10
N LYS A 104 11.22 26.71 0.87
CA LYS A 104 10.59 26.43 2.17
C LYS A 104 9.33 25.58 1.95
N ILE A 105 9.25 24.45 2.61
CA ILE A 105 8.18 23.46 2.44
C ILE A 105 7.44 23.32 3.76
N ASN A 106 6.10 23.27 3.71
CA ASN A 106 5.29 22.94 4.88
C ASN A 106 5.22 21.41 5.04
N PRO A 107 5.79 20.81 6.10
CA PRO A 107 5.77 19.36 6.32
C PRO A 107 4.37 18.74 6.34
N GLU A 108 3.37 19.44 6.87
CA GLU A 108 1.99 18.95 6.95
C GLU A 108 1.37 18.65 5.58
N SER A 109 1.75 19.43 4.55
CA SER A 109 1.24 19.22 3.20
C SER A 109 1.92 18.05 2.45
N ILE A 110 2.97 17.48 3.03
CA ILE A 110 3.77 16.39 2.45
C ILE A 110 3.53 15.08 3.19
N SER A 111 3.31 15.18 4.50
CA SER A 111 3.07 14.02 5.36
C SER A 111 1.91 13.19 4.85
N SER A 112 2.12 11.88 4.72
CA SER A 112 1.12 10.91 4.25
C SER A 112 0.43 11.30 2.93
N ALA A 113 1.14 11.99 2.01
CA ALA A 113 0.59 12.46 0.74
C ALA A 113 0.57 11.39 -0.37
N ASN A 114 1.07 10.20 -0.13
CA ASN A 114 1.21 9.13 -1.11
C ASN A 114 -0.13 8.70 -1.74
N TRP A 115 -1.20 8.51 -0.94
CA TRP A 115 -2.53 8.17 -1.43
C TRP A 115 -3.09 9.28 -2.35
N PHE A 116 -2.82 10.56 -2.03
CA PHE A 116 -3.30 11.69 -2.81
C PHE A 116 -2.60 11.78 -4.18
N ALA A 117 -1.36 11.32 -4.28
CA ALA A 117 -0.68 11.16 -5.56
C ALA A 117 -1.42 10.20 -6.49
N THR A 118 -1.85 9.05 -5.96
CA THR A 118 -2.68 8.08 -6.67
C THR A 118 -4.03 8.68 -7.06
N ALA A 119 -4.67 9.43 -6.15
CA ALA A 119 -5.91 10.14 -6.42
C ALA A 119 -5.76 11.12 -7.60
N LYS A 120 -4.72 11.95 -7.60
CA LYS A 120 -4.46 12.95 -8.66
C LYS A 120 -4.16 12.28 -10.01
N PHE A 121 -3.52 11.12 -10.02
CA PHE A 121 -3.35 10.35 -11.25
C PHE A 121 -4.70 9.82 -11.77
N LEU A 122 -5.53 9.27 -10.90
CA LEU A 122 -6.84 8.73 -11.29
C LEU A 122 -7.82 9.80 -11.76
N GLU A 123 -7.73 11.04 -11.27
CA GLU A 123 -8.51 12.19 -11.79
C GLU A 123 -8.30 12.38 -13.30
N THR A 124 -7.13 12.03 -13.83
CA THR A 124 -6.84 12.12 -15.27
C THR A 124 -7.37 10.93 -16.08
N LYS A 125 -7.94 9.90 -15.43
CA LYS A 125 -8.28 8.61 -16.07
C LYS A 125 -9.75 8.23 -15.98
N VAL A 126 -10.47 8.69 -14.96
CA VAL A 126 -11.83 8.26 -14.68
C VAL A 126 -12.71 9.39 -14.18
N ASN A 127 -14.00 9.34 -14.51
CA ASN A 127 -14.99 10.30 -14.02
C ASN A 127 -15.54 9.91 -12.64
N ASN A 128 -16.02 8.67 -12.48
CA ASN A 128 -16.59 8.19 -11.23
C ASN A 128 -15.95 6.85 -10.87
N ALA A 129 -15.33 6.79 -9.71
CA ALA A 129 -14.71 5.57 -9.20
C ALA A 129 -14.56 5.60 -7.68
N ILE A 130 -14.55 4.41 -7.08
CA ILE A 130 -13.96 4.16 -5.77
C ILE A 130 -12.70 3.33 -6.01
N ALA A 131 -11.55 3.93 -5.78
CA ALA A 131 -10.27 3.23 -5.86
C ALA A 131 -9.87 2.77 -4.46
N VAL A 132 -9.46 1.50 -4.36
CA VAL A 132 -9.11 0.87 -3.09
C VAL A 132 -7.70 0.30 -3.21
N ASP A 133 -6.75 0.96 -2.55
CA ASP A 133 -5.35 0.54 -2.53
C ASP A 133 -5.12 -0.34 -1.29
N VAL A 134 -5.05 -1.65 -1.52
CA VAL A 134 -4.77 -2.63 -0.46
C VAL A 134 -3.29 -2.96 -0.48
N GLY A 135 -2.55 -2.29 0.39
CA GLY A 135 -1.12 -2.47 0.53
C GLY A 135 -0.72 -3.61 1.48
N SER A 136 0.54 -3.59 1.89
CA SER A 136 1.06 -4.57 2.87
C SER A 136 0.52 -4.36 4.29
N THR A 137 0.28 -3.12 4.68
CA THR A 137 -0.08 -2.71 6.06
C THR A 137 -1.46 -2.07 6.13
N THR A 138 -1.81 -1.25 5.15
CA THR A 138 -3.00 -0.39 5.14
C THR A 138 -3.84 -0.60 3.90
N THR A 139 -5.07 -0.13 3.97
CA THR A 139 -5.98 0.02 2.84
C THR A 139 -6.43 1.48 2.78
N ASP A 140 -6.28 2.10 1.61
CA ASP A 140 -6.73 3.46 1.32
C ASP A 140 -7.97 3.43 0.42
N ILE A 141 -9.02 4.18 0.81
CA ILE A 141 -10.24 4.36 0.00
C ILE A 141 -10.24 5.77 -0.57
N ILE A 142 -10.23 5.85 -1.89
CA ILE A 142 -10.16 7.08 -2.68
C ILE A 142 -11.43 7.20 -3.51
N VAL A 143 -12.11 8.34 -3.43
CA VAL A 143 -13.36 8.59 -4.15
C VAL A 143 -13.11 9.64 -5.22
N ILE A 144 -13.30 9.25 -6.49
CA ILE A 144 -13.30 10.16 -7.64
C ILE A 144 -14.73 10.37 -8.09
N LYS A 145 -15.20 11.61 -8.11
CA LYS A 145 -16.53 11.98 -8.59
C LYS A 145 -16.42 13.14 -9.59
N LYS A 146 -16.97 12.96 -10.79
CA LYS A 146 -16.88 13.93 -11.90
C LYS A 146 -15.44 14.34 -12.23
N GLY A 147 -14.53 13.35 -12.20
CA GLY A 147 -13.10 13.56 -12.49
C GLY A 147 -12.31 14.26 -11.39
N VAL A 148 -12.86 14.40 -10.18
CA VAL A 148 -12.20 15.08 -9.05
C VAL A 148 -12.21 14.18 -7.82
N CYS A 149 -11.09 14.11 -7.11
CA CYS A 149 -11.02 13.47 -5.80
C CYS A 149 -11.79 14.30 -4.78
N ILE A 150 -12.80 13.69 -4.17
CA ILE A 150 -13.69 14.36 -3.21
C ILE A 150 -13.35 14.06 -1.74
N ASN A 151 -12.32 13.24 -1.48
CA ASN A 151 -11.81 13.05 -0.12
C ASN A 151 -11.29 14.37 0.44
N LYS A 152 -11.77 14.75 1.63
CA LYS A 152 -11.42 16.03 2.29
C LYS A 152 -10.43 15.88 3.44
N ASN A 153 -10.14 14.65 3.83
CA ASN A 153 -9.27 14.33 4.96
C ASN A 153 -7.84 14.09 4.45
N TYR A 154 -6.87 14.82 4.98
CA TYR A 154 -5.48 14.73 4.53
C TYR A 154 -4.53 14.17 5.59
N SER A 155 -4.92 14.15 6.87
CA SER A 155 -4.14 13.50 7.93
C SER A 155 -4.61 12.07 8.17
N ASP A 156 -3.70 11.19 8.62
CA ASP A 156 -4.10 9.83 8.98
C ASP A 156 -5.18 9.82 10.07
N PHE A 157 -5.09 10.74 11.04
CA PHE A 157 -6.08 10.86 12.10
C PHE A 157 -7.50 11.06 11.53
N SER A 158 -7.68 12.08 10.68
CA SER A 158 -8.99 12.35 10.09
C SER A 158 -9.44 11.27 9.10
N ARG A 159 -8.50 10.67 8.36
CA ARG A 159 -8.80 9.57 7.42
C ARG A 159 -9.17 8.26 8.14
N LEU A 160 -8.59 7.99 9.30
CA LEU A 160 -8.98 6.85 10.16
C LEU A 160 -10.42 7.05 10.68
N GLN A 161 -10.77 8.26 11.09
CA GLN A 161 -12.12 8.58 11.57
C GLN A 161 -13.19 8.42 10.46
N SER A 162 -12.88 8.85 9.23
CA SER A 162 -13.78 8.74 8.08
C SER A 162 -13.75 7.36 7.40
N SER A 163 -12.92 6.43 7.87
CA SER A 163 -12.66 5.14 7.23
C SER A 163 -12.10 5.25 5.79
N GLU A 164 -11.50 6.38 5.43
CA GLU A 164 -10.74 6.54 4.19
C GLU A 164 -9.36 5.86 4.27
N LEU A 165 -8.84 5.69 5.48
CA LEU A 165 -7.65 4.91 5.80
C LEU A 165 -8.03 3.79 6.78
N ILE A 166 -7.61 2.57 6.48
CA ILE A 166 -7.87 1.39 7.30
C ILE A 166 -6.52 0.70 7.55
N TYR A 167 -6.14 0.47 8.82
CA TYR A 167 -4.92 -0.28 9.16
C TYR A 167 -5.17 -1.79 9.03
N MET A 168 -5.46 -2.21 7.82
CA MET A 168 -5.65 -3.61 7.45
C MET A 168 -5.13 -3.84 6.04
N GLY A 169 -4.06 -4.60 5.90
CA GLY A 169 -3.42 -4.94 4.63
C GLY A 169 -3.19 -6.44 4.47
N ILE A 170 -2.47 -6.82 3.43
CA ILE A 170 -2.31 -8.21 3.01
C ILE A 170 -1.19 -8.94 3.75
N LEU A 171 -0.14 -8.23 4.20
CA LEU A 171 1.04 -8.91 4.74
C LEU A 171 1.21 -8.72 6.25
N ARG A 172 1.11 -7.49 6.75
CA ARG A 172 1.58 -7.13 8.08
C ARG A 172 0.49 -7.10 9.16
N THR A 173 -0.76 -7.13 8.78
CA THR A 173 -1.86 -7.10 9.75
C THR A 173 -1.85 -8.34 10.62
N PRO A 174 -1.69 -8.23 11.96
CA PRO A 174 -1.81 -9.35 12.87
C PRO A 174 -3.22 -9.95 12.82
N ILE A 175 -3.35 -11.26 12.96
CA ILE A 175 -4.66 -11.92 12.83
C ILE A 175 -5.63 -11.45 13.91
N HIS A 176 -5.15 -11.21 15.14
CA HIS A 176 -5.99 -10.69 16.23
C HIS A 176 -6.54 -9.28 15.98
N ALA A 177 -5.95 -8.51 15.04
CA ALA A 177 -6.50 -7.24 14.60
C ALA A 177 -7.63 -7.38 13.57
N VAL A 178 -7.79 -8.56 12.95
CA VAL A 178 -8.90 -8.85 12.04
C VAL A 178 -10.13 -9.31 12.81
N THR A 179 -9.93 -10.20 13.78
CA THR A 179 -11.01 -10.71 14.64
C THR A 179 -10.45 -11.25 15.96
N LYS A 180 -11.30 -11.27 16.98
CA LYS A 180 -11.02 -11.90 18.27
C LYS A 180 -11.41 -13.38 18.30
N GLU A 181 -12.27 -13.82 17.39
CA GLU A 181 -12.85 -15.16 17.39
C GLU A 181 -13.10 -15.65 15.96
N ILE A 182 -13.03 -16.95 15.77
CA ILE A 182 -13.42 -17.61 14.51
C ILE A 182 -14.52 -18.64 14.82
N TYR A 183 -15.61 -18.58 14.05
CA TYR A 183 -16.69 -19.56 14.13
C TYR A 183 -16.60 -20.55 12.95
N SER A 184 -16.60 -21.86 13.26
CA SER A 184 -16.64 -22.94 12.28
C SER A 184 -17.70 -23.97 12.67
N GLY A 185 -18.89 -23.89 12.05
CA GLY A 185 -20.10 -24.55 12.53
C GLY A 185 -20.45 -24.04 13.92
N GLN A 186 -20.71 -24.94 14.85
CA GLN A 186 -20.99 -24.61 16.25
C GLN A 186 -19.74 -24.40 17.10
N LYS A 187 -18.54 -24.66 16.54
CA LYS A 187 -17.27 -24.49 17.27
C LYS A 187 -16.77 -23.07 17.19
N LYS A 188 -16.42 -22.53 18.36
CA LYS A 188 -15.78 -21.23 18.54
C LYS A 188 -14.29 -21.43 18.83
N PHE A 189 -13.44 -20.68 18.14
CA PHE A 189 -11.99 -20.62 18.36
C PHE A 189 -11.63 -19.19 18.75
N SER A 190 -11.17 -18.99 19.97
CA SER A 190 -10.65 -17.70 20.42
C SER A 190 -9.27 -17.45 19.83
N ILE A 191 -8.99 -16.23 19.42
CA ILE A 191 -7.69 -15.82 18.89
C ILE A 191 -6.85 -15.30 20.05
N ILE A 192 -5.64 -15.83 20.19
CA ILE A 192 -4.66 -15.35 21.17
C ILE A 192 -4.16 -13.97 20.70
N PRO A 193 -4.25 -12.92 21.53
CA PRO A 193 -3.89 -11.54 21.14
C PRO A 193 -2.36 -11.33 21.17
N GLU A 194 -1.62 -12.27 20.59
CA GLU A 194 -0.17 -12.23 20.44
C GLU A 194 0.23 -12.23 18.96
N ASN A 195 1.39 -11.66 18.67
CA ASN A 195 1.88 -11.54 17.29
C ASN A 195 2.52 -12.84 16.78
N PHE A 196 1.81 -13.97 16.90
CA PHE A 196 2.28 -15.28 16.42
C PHE A 196 2.14 -15.45 14.91
N SER A 197 1.14 -14.80 14.31
CA SER A 197 0.83 -14.92 12.88
C SER A 197 0.16 -13.65 12.36
N ASN A 198 0.35 -13.38 11.09
CA ASN A 198 -0.24 -12.23 10.40
C ASN A 198 -0.96 -12.65 9.11
N MET A 199 -1.57 -11.70 8.42
CA MET A 199 -2.34 -11.96 7.21
C MET A 199 -1.49 -12.57 6.08
N SER A 200 -0.16 -12.36 6.05
CA SER A 200 0.69 -13.05 5.05
C SER A 200 0.69 -14.57 5.23
N ASP A 201 0.60 -15.09 6.47
CA ASP A 201 0.47 -16.53 6.70
C ASP A 201 -0.87 -17.07 6.18
N VAL A 202 -1.96 -16.34 6.39
CA VAL A 202 -3.28 -16.68 5.85
C VAL A 202 -3.23 -16.80 4.34
N TYR A 203 -2.68 -15.77 3.66
CA TYR A 203 -2.64 -15.75 2.20
C TYR A 203 -1.63 -16.75 1.61
N ARG A 204 -0.55 -17.10 2.32
CA ARG A 204 0.35 -18.22 1.93
C ARG A 204 -0.34 -19.56 2.05
N ILE A 205 -1.06 -19.81 3.16
CA ILE A 205 -1.84 -21.06 3.36
C ILE A 205 -2.87 -21.24 2.26
N LEU A 206 -3.49 -20.13 1.81
CA LEU A 206 -4.49 -20.15 0.75
C LEU A 206 -3.90 -20.04 -0.66
N SER A 207 -2.58 -19.87 -0.79
CA SER A 207 -1.88 -19.64 -2.08
C SER A 207 -2.35 -18.42 -2.86
N ASP A 208 -2.89 -17.41 -2.16
CA ASP A 208 -3.41 -16.18 -2.76
C ASP A 208 -2.32 -15.14 -3.05
N ILE A 209 -1.14 -15.25 -2.43
CA ILE A 209 -0.01 -14.37 -2.70
C ILE A 209 1.17 -15.11 -3.31
N LYS A 210 1.80 -14.46 -4.29
CA LYS A 210 3.02 -14.99 -4.90
C LYS A 210 4.23 -14.75 -3.97
N PRO A 211 5.18 -15.71 -3.86
CA PRO A 211 6.37 -15.53 -3.01
C PRO A 211 7.16 -14.24 -3.29
N LYS A 212 7.15 -13.77 -4.54
CA LYS A 212 7.89 -12.59 -5.00
C LYS A 212 7.39 -11.28 -4.40
N ILE A 213 6.08 -11.17 -4.12
CA ILE A 213 5.47 -9.97 -3.53
C ILE A 213 5.37 -10.04 -2.01
N ASP A 214 5.71 -11.18 -1.43
CA ASP A 214 5.74 -11.40 0.01
C ASP A 214 7.11 -11.01 0.59
N TYR A 215 7.33 -9.72 0.75
CA TYR A 215 8.60 -9.15 1.20
C TYR A 215 8.63 -8.77 2.69
N SER A 216 7.52 -8.95 3.45
CA SER A 216 7.49 -8.66 4.89
C SER A 216 8.24 -9.72 5.70
N GLU A 217 8.69 -9.35 6.90
CA GLU A 217 9.25 -10.30 7.86
C GLU A 217 8.13 -11.15 8.50
N ASN A 218 8.48 -12.37 8.89
CA ASN A 218 7.58 -13.23 9.67
C ASN A 218 7.70 -12.92 11.16
N CYS A 219 6.66 -13.23 11.93
CA CYS A 219 6.62 -12.99 13.36
C CYS A 219 7.70 -13.76 14.14
N ASP A 220 8.12 -14.94 13.65
CA ASP A 220 9.08 -15.84 14.31
C ASP A 220 10.46 -15.86 13.63
N SER A 221 10.73 -14.97 12.68
CA SER A 221 11.95 -14.91 11.88
C SER A 221 12.30 -16.17 11.07
N LYS A 222 11.45 -17.22 11.09
CA LYS A 222 11.62 -18.43 10.28
C LYS A 222 11.28 -18.17 8.81
N ASN A 223 11.58 -19.14 7.94
CA ASN A 223 11.28 -19.02 6.51
C ASN A 223 9.75 -18.94 6.23
N LYS A 224 9.42 -18.56 5.00
CA LYS A 224 8.03 -18.33 4.53
C LYS A 224 7.40 -19.58 3.90
N SER A 225 7.82 -20.77 4.31
CA SER A 225 7.25 -22.00 3.78
C SER A 225 5.78 -22.15 4.17
N TYR A 226 5.04 -22.89 3.36
CA TYR A 226 3.66 -23.28 3.63
C TYR A 226 3.52 -23.93 5.02
N ARG A 227 4.39 -24.91 5.33
CA ARG A 227 4.41 -25.59 6.64
C ARG A 227 4.61 -24.61 7.80
N ASN A 228 5.57 -23.68 7.70
CA ASN A 228 5.80 -22.73 8.78
C ASN A 228 4.64 -21.74 8.95
N SER A 229 3.92 -21.40 7.88
CA SER A 229 2.71 -20.61 7.98
C SER A 229 1.58 -21.35 8.71
N LEU A 230 1.42 -22.66 8.45
CA LEU A 230 0.48 -23.50 9.20
C LEU A 230 0.84 -23.55 10.69
N VAL A 231 2.14 -23.71 11.03
CA VAL A 231 2.61 -23.73 12.43
C VAL A 231 2.32 -22.40 13.12
N ARG A 232 2.65 -21.25 12.49
CA ARG A 232 2.37 -19.93 13.07
C ARG A 232 0.88 -19.70 13.27
N PHE A 233 0.09 -20.04 12.25
CA PHE A 233 -1.37 -19.91 12.33
C PHE A 233 -1.98 -20.76 13.42
N SER A 234 -1.51 -22.01 13.60
CA SER A 234 -2.02 -22.89 14.65
C SER A 234 -1.81 -22.33 16.06
N ARG A 235 -0.68 -21.64 16.29
CA ARG A 235 -0.38 -21.02 17.59
C ARG A 235 -1.39 -19.95 18.01
N ILE A 236 -1.97 -19.19 17.05
CA ILE A 236 -2.95 -18.14 17.39
C ILE A 236 -4.26 -18.69 17.97
N ILE A 237 -4.53 -19.97 17.77
CA ILE A 237 -5.71 -20.66 18.29
C ILE A 237 -5.34 -21.72 19.34
N GLY A 238 -4.09 -21.70 19.82
CA GLY A 238 -3.64 -22.43 21.01
C GLY A 238 -3.36 -23.91 20.81
N PHE A 239 -3.03 -24.38 19.59
CA PHE A 239 -2.63 -25.77 19.40
C PHE A 239 -1.40 -25.95 18.50
N ASP A 240 -0.73 -27.10 18.63
CA ASP A 240 0.38 -27.46 17.76
C ASP A 240 -0.10 -28.01 16.42
N TYR A 241 0.59 -27.58 15.35
CA TYR A 241 0.31 -28.08 14.03
C TYR A 241 0.77 -29.54 13.87
N HIS A 242 -0.15 -30.35 13.40
CA HIS A 242 0.09 -31.75 12.95
C HIS A 242 -0.62 -31.93 11.59
N SER A 243 -0.12 -32.80 10.73
CA SER A 243 -0.75 -33.10 9.43
C SER A 243 -2.22 -33.50 9.53
N LYS A 244 -2.61 -34.19 10.60
CA LYS A 244 -4.01 -34.59 10.87
C LYS A 244 -4.97 -33.39 11.04
N ASN A 245 -4.47 -32.23 11.47
CA ASN A 245 -5.29 -31.02 11.69
C ASN A 245 -5.15 -29.94 10.59
N GLU A 246 -4.40 -30.22 9.54
CA GLU A 246 -4.15 -29.28 8.44
C GLU A 246 -5.45 -28.75 7.81
N ARG A 247 -6.43 -29.63 7.55
CA ARG A 247 -7.73 -29.25 7.00
C ARG A 247 -8.47 -28.25 7.88
N ILE A 248 -8.34 -28.38 9.20
CA ILE A 248 -8.93 -27.42 10.15
C ILE A 248 -8.25 -26.06 10.00
N VAL A 249 -6.93 -26.03 9.99
CA VAL A 249 -6.13 -24.79 9.83
C VAL A 249 -6.49 -24.06 8.53
N ILE A 250 -6.55 -24.78 7.40
CA ILE A 250 -6.94 -24.20 6.12
C ILE A 250 -8.36 -23.61 6.18
N ASN A 251 -9.31 -24.31 6.80
CA ASN A 251 -10.69 -23.82 6.92
C ASN A 251 -10.77 -22.54 7.79
N LEU A 252 -10.00 -22.48 8.88
CA LEU A 252 -9.93 -21.30 9.73
C LEU A 252 -9.25 -20.14 9.01
N ALA A 253 -8.19 -20.38 8.23
CA ALA A 253 -7.55 -19.37 7.39
C ALA A 253 -8.53 -18.78 6.35
N LYS A 254 -9.36 -19.62 5.71
CA LYS A 254 -10.44 -19.15 4.82
C LYS A 254 -11.43 -18.24 5.54
N LYS A 255 -11.76 -18.54 6.81
CA LYS A 255 -12.65 -17.68 7.61
C LYS A 255 -12.01 -16.32 7.93
N ILE A 256 -10.72 -16.27 8.27
CA ILE A 256 -9.99 -15.03 8.49
C ILE A 256 -9.98 -14.18 7.22
N LYS A 257 -9.64 -14.75 6.05
CA LYS A 257 -9.75 -14.04 4.76
C LYS A 257 -11.17 -13.50 4.55
N LEU A 258 -12.20 -14.29 4.85
CA LEU A 258 -13.59 -13.88 4.69
C LEU A 258 -13.95 -12.71 5.62
N TYR A 259 -13.46 -12.69 6.86
CA TYR A 259 -13.69 -11.57 7.78
C TYR A 259 -13.06 -10.29 7.27
N GLN A 260 -11.78 -10.32 6.84
CA GLN A 260 -11.14 -9.16 6.20
C GLN A 260 -11.93 -8.69 4.97
N LYS A 261 -12.30 -9.62 4.08
CA LYS A 261 -13.07 -9.30 2.88
C LYS A 261 -14.43 -8.65 3.19
N ASN A 262 -15.17 -9.20 4.16
CA ASN A 262 -16.47 -8.66 4.55
C ASN A 262 -16.34 -7.27 5.19
N PHE A 263 -15.31 -7.05 6.00
CA PHE A 263 -15.02 -5.74 6.57
C PHE A 263 -14.73 -4.69 5.49
N LEU A 264 -13.84 -5.00 4.54
CA LEU A 264 -13.54 -4.09 3.42
C LEU A 264 -14.78 -3.88 2.53
N MET A 265 -15.54 -4.93 2.25
CA MET A 265 -16.79 -4.84 1.48
C MET A 265 -17.79 -3.90 2.14
N GLN A 266 -17.97 -3.98 3.46
CA GLN A 266 -18.84 -3.07 4.21
C GLN A 266 -18.40 -1.61 4.05
N LYS A 267 -17.09 -1.33 4.15
CA LYS A 267 -16.55 0.02 3.99
C LYS A 267 -16.74 0.55 2.56
N ILE A 268 -16.48 -0.27 1.55
CA ILE A 268 -16.68 0.09 0.14
C ILE A 268 -18.16 0.36 -0.15
N THR A 269 -19.06 -0.51 0.34
CA THR A 269 -20.51 -0.35 0.13
C THR A 269 -21.02 0.92 0.82
N TYR A 270 -20.58 1.19 2.04
CA TYR A 270 -20.90 2.42 2.75
C TYR A 270 -20.44 3.66 1.97
N THR A 271 -19.20 3.66 1.46
CA THR A 271 -18.64 4.76 0.64
C THR A 271 -19.43 4.96 -0.66
N LEU A 272 -19.86 3.87 -1.32
CA LEU A 272 -20.73 3.94 -2.49
C LEU A 272 -22.05 4.66 -2.16
N GLN A 273 -22.71 4.26 -1.09
CA GLN A 273 -24.00 4.84 -0.66
C GLN A 273 -23.90 6.32 -0.27
N GLN A 274 -22.78 6.72 0.34
CA GLN A 274 -22.57 8.11 0.76
C GLN A 274 -22.31 9.06 -0.42
N HIS A 275 -21.66 8.59 -1.48
CA HIS A 275 -21.15 9.49 -2.52
C HIS A 275 -21.82 9.33 -3.88
N PHE A 276 -22.50 8.21 -4.15
CA PHE A 276 -23.10 7.93 -5.45
C PHE A 276 -24.56 7.52 -5.35
N GLN A 277 -25.37 8.02 -6.27
CA GLN A 277 -26.78 7.62 -6.40
C GLN A 277 -26.90 6.36 -7.27
N ASN A 278 -27.99 5.61 -7.14
CA ASN A 278 -28.23 4.31 -7.78
C ASN A 278 -28.11 4.31 -9.32
N LYS A 279 -28.20 5.47 -9.98
CA LYS A 279 -28.11 5.62 -11.46
C LYS A 279 -26.74 6.02 -11.97
N GLU A 280 -25.76 6.31 -11.08
CA GLU A 280 -24.44 6.73 -11.50
C GLU A 280 -23.59 5.51 -11.87
N SER A 281 -22.92 5.55 -13.05
CA SER A 281 -21.95 4.52 -13.41
C SER A 281 -20.66 4.74 -12.62
N VAL A 282 -20.34 3.82 -11.72
CA VAL A 282 -19.16 3.88 -10.84
C VAL A 282 -18.33 2.63 -11.04
N ASN A 283 -17.02 2.81 -11.24
CA ASN A 283 -16.07 1.69 -11.27
C ASN A 283 -15.42 1.50 -9.88
N ILE A 284 -15.24 0.25 -9.48
CA ILE A 284 -14.35 -0.10 -8.39
C ILE A 284 -12.96 -0.37 -8.96
N ILE A 285 -11.94 0.33 -8.47
CA ILE A 285 -10.56 0.18 -8.95
C ILE A 285 -9.74 -0.50 -7.87
N GLY A 286 -9.20 -1.68 -8.17
CA GLY A 286 -8.27 -2.38 -7.27
C GLY A 286 -6.84 -1.92 -7.50
N ILE A 287 -6.14 -1.60 -6.40
CA ILE A 287 -4.77 -1.12 -6.37
C ILE A 287 -3.97 -1.90 -5.33
N GLY A 288 -2.66 -2.00 -5.53
CA GLY A 288 -1.75 -2.64 -4.59
C GLY A 288 -1.74 -4.15 -4.67
N ILE A 289 -0.93 -4.76 -3.81
CA ILE A 289 -0.75 -6.22 -3.76
C ILE A 289 -2.02 -7.00 -3.38
N GLY A 290 -3.00 -6.32 -2.80
CA GLY A 290 -4.30 -6.89 -2.43
C GLY A 290 -5.43 -6.59 -3.42
N SER A 291 -5.13 -6.11 -4.63
CA SER A 291 -6.14 -5.79 -5.66
C SER A 291 -7.06 -6.97 -6.00
N PHE A 292 -6.56 -8.21 -5.92
CA PHE A 292 -7.36 -9.43 -6.12
C PHE A 292 -8.54 -9.52 -5.14
N LEU A 293 -8.36 -9.06 -3.90
CA LEU A 293 -9.43 -9.04 -2.90
C LEU A 293 -10.54 -8.05 -3.27
N ILE A 294 -10.15 -6.92 -3.87
CA ILE A 294 -11.09 -5.90 -4.35
C ILE A 294 -11.85 -6.40 -5.59
N GLU A 295 -11.21 -7.17 -6.46
CA GLU A 295 -11.89 -7.85 -7.56
C GLU A 295 -12.95 -8.83 -7.05
N GLU A 296 -12.63 -9.66 -6.05
CA GLU A 296 -13.60 -10.57 -5.42
C GLU A 296 -14.77 -9.80 -4.77
N ILE A 297 -14.49 -8.66 -4.12
CA ILE A 297 -15.52 -7.81 -3.51
C ILE A 297 -16.42 -7.21 -4.59
N SER A 298 -15.83 -6.64 -5.64
CA SER A 298 -16.58 -6.01 -6.75
C SER A 298 -17.56 -6.99 -7.41
N LYS A 299 -17.13 -8.23 -7.65
CA LYS A 299 -18.00 -9.31 -8.16
C LYS A 299 -19.16 -9.58 -7.20
N LYS A 300 -18.89 -9.63 -5.88
CA LYS A 300 -19.92 -9.91 -4.87
C LYS A 300 -20.97 -8.81 -4.75
N ILE A 301 -20.57 -7.55 -4.86
CA ILE A 301 -21.48 -6.39 -4.83
C ILE A 301 -22.02 -6.00 -6.21
N LYS A 302 -21.72 -6.78 -7.26
CA LYS A 302 -22.16 -6.59 -8.65
C LYS A 302 -21.78 -5.22 -9.23
N MET A 303 -20.58 -4.74 -8.93
CA MET A 303 -20.01 -3.51 -9.45
C MET A 303 -18.97 -3.78 -10.54
N SER A 304 -18.83 -2.85 -11.49
CA SER A 304 -17.77 -2.89 -12.49
C SER A 304 -16.41 -2.78 -11.85
N TYR A 305 -15.50 -3.71 -12.13
CA TYR A 305 -14.11 -3.71 -11.65
C TYR A 305 -13.15 -3.27 -12.74
N LYS A 306 -12.15 -2.49 -12.35
CA LYS A 306 -10.99 -2.17 -13.18
C LYS A 306 -9.70 -2.35 -12.38
N ASP A 307 -8.72 -2.96 -13.00
CA ASP A 307 -7.37 -3.03 -12.45
C ASP A 307 -6.64 -1.71 -12.70
N PHE A 308 -5.94 -1.17 -11.69
CA PHE A 308 -5.15 0.06 -11.82
C PHE A 308 -4.13 -0.01 -12.96
N ASN A 309 -3.56 -1.20 -13.21
CA ASN A 309 -2.60 -1.39 -14.29
C ASN A 309 -3.19 -1.10 -15.69
N SER A 310 -4.52 -1.19 -15.86
CA SER A 310 -5.16 -0.86 -17.14
C SER A 310 -5.05 0.62 -17.54
N PHE A 311 -4.74 1.49 -16.60
CA PHE A 311 -4.52 2.92 -16.82
C PHE A 311 -3.05 3.29 -17.02
N CYS A 312 -2.13 2.33 -16.84
CA CYS A 312 -0.72 2.55 -16.73
C CYS A 312 0.06 2.13 -17.98
N GLN A 313 1.23 2.75 -18.16
CA GLN A 313 2.20 2.35 -19.16
C GLN A 313 3.32 1.50 -18.54
N GLY A 314 3.83 0.53 -19.28
CA GLY A 314 4.90 -0.39 -18.83
C GLY A 314 4.37 -1.48 -17.90
N GLY A 315 5.20 -2.48 -17.65
CA GLY A 315 4.95 -3.47 -16.58
C GLY A 315 4.65 -4.91 -17.01
N SER A 316 4.25 -5.20 -18.24
CA SER A 316 3.78 -6.54 -18.64
C SER A 316 4.80 -7.69 -18.47
N LYS A 317 6.11 -7.37 -18.38
CA LYS A 317 7.18 -8.36 -18.18
C LYS A 317 8.03 -8.10 -16.92
N GLN A 318 7.59 -7.22 -16.02
CA GLN A 318 8.35 -6.85 -14.83
C GLN A 318 7.93 -7.64 -13.60
N LEU A 319 8.84 -7.70 -12.62
CA LEU A 319 8.59 -8.34 -11.34
C LEU A 319 7.47 -7.66 -10.56
N PHE A 320 7.48 -6.31 -10.56
CA PHE A 320 6.47 -5.45 -9.95
C PHE A 320 5.70 -4.72 -11.03
N LEU A 321 4.42 -4.50 -10.77
CA LEU A 321 3.50 -3.78 -11.65
C LEU A 321 3.32 -2.34 -11.14
N PRO A 322 2.84 -1.40 -11.98
CA PRO A 322 2.48 -0.06 -11.54
C PRO A 322 1.58 -0.04 -10.30
N SER A 323 0.63 -0.96 -10.21
CA SER A 323 -0.29 -1.11 -9.07
C SER A 323 0.44 -1.38 -7.75
N ASP A 324 1.53 -2.16 -7.76
CA ASP A 324 2.29 -2.49 -6.55
C ASP A 324 3.02 -1.27 -5.96
N ILE A 325 3.24 -0.27 -6.81
CA ILE A 325 3.96 0.98 -6.49
C ILE A 325 3.14 2.23 -6.85
N ALA A 326 1.82 2.15 -6.79
CA ALA A 326 0.90 3.15 -7.34
C ALA A 326 1.26 4.61 -6.97
N PRO A 327 1.60 4.99 -5.73
CA PRO A 327 1.99 6.36 -5.43
C PRO A 327 3.26 6.80 -6.18
N ALA A 328 4.30 5.97 -6.21
CA ALA A 328 5.56 6.28 -6.89
C ALA A 328 5.37 6.40 -8.41
N TYR A 329 4.56 5.50 -9.00
CA TYR A 329 4.17 5.57 -10.40
C TYR A 329 3.39 6.86 -10.70
N SER A 330 2.42 7.19 -9.87
CA SER A 330 1.55 8.36 -10.05
C SER A 330 2.33 9.66 -10.06
N ILE A 331 3.21 9.89 -9.06
CA ILE A 331 3.99 11.14 -9.00
C ILE A 331 4.97 11.26 -10.16
N SER A 332 5.61 10.17 -10.58
CA SER A 332 6.56 10.21 -11.70
C SER A 332 5.85 10.51 -13.03
N THR A 333 4.67 9.93 -13.24
CA THR A 333 3.85 10.15 -14.44
C THR A 333 3.27 11.57 -14.47
N LEU A 334 2.69 12.03 -13.36
CA LEU A 334 2.14 13.39 -13.25
C LEU A 334 3.21 14.47 -13.44
N PHE A 335 4.42 14.24 -12.90
CA PHE A 335 5.54 15.17 -13.07
C PHE A 335 6.02 15.21 -14.52
N LYS A 336 6.08 14.06 -15.21
CA LYS A 336 6.40 14.01 -16.63
C LYS A 336 5.39 14.81 -17.46
N LEU A 337 4.08 14.57 -17.29
CA LEU A 337 3.02 15.27 -18.01
C LEU A 337 3.00 16.78 -17.77
N ARG A 338 3.49 17.25 -16.63
CA ARG A 338 3.59 18.68 -16.33
C ARG A 338 4.68 19.39 -17.14
N ASN A 339 5.72 18.66 -17.54
CA ASN A 339 6.92 19.21 -18.19
C ASN A 339 6.96 18.91 -19.70
N GLU A 340 5.99 18.19 -20.22
CA GLU A 340 5.64 18.07 -21.63
C GLU A 340 4.68 19.20 -22.03
#